data_882b2b511f415ce823b4eb990c23bdb9
#
_entry.id   882b2b511f415ce823b4eb990c23bdb9
#
_cell.length_a   1.000
_cell.length_b   1.000
_cell.length_c   1.000
_cell.angle_alpha   90.00
_cell.angle_beta   90.00
_cell.angle_gamma   90.00
#
_symmetry.space_group_name_H-M   'P 1'
#
loop_
_entity.id
_entity.type
_entity.pdbx_description
1 polymer ?
#
loop_
_entity_poly.entity_id
_entity_poly.type
_entity_poly.pdbx_seq_one_letter_code
_entity_poly.pdbx_strand_id
1 'polypeptide(L)'
;MWASQRVLKATMAITGTIMALFVVVHMVGNLKVLAGPHAFNGYAAWLRQVAYPLLPHEGLLWAMRLALGACVVAHMAAGIALWRRARSARGAFRRRALPARTIGARSMLATGVLIGVFVLIHLLDLTIGRLIAPESFQAPTCLLYTSPSPRD
;
A
#
# COMPACT_ATOMS: atom_id res chain seq x y z
N MET A 1 -26.34 -3.79 10.97
CA MET A 1 -25.98 -2.75 11.96
C MET A 1 -24.64 -2.14 11.55
N TRP A 2 -24.62 -0.87 11.18
CA TRP A 2 -23.40 -0.20 10.71
C TRP A 2 -22.52 0.13 11.91
N ALA A 3 -21.23 -0.13 11.82
CA ALA A 3 -20.25 0.18 12.85
C ALA A 3 -20.40 1.61 13.38
N SER A 4 -20.19 1.83 14.68
CA SER A 4 -20.29 3.18 15.25
C SER A 4 -19.26 4.14 14.62
N GLN A 5 -19.51 5.43 14.69
CA GLN A 5 -18.59 6.42 14.13
C GLN A 5 -17.21 6.38 14.81
N ARG A 6 -17.15 5.97 16.08
CA ARG A 6 -15.89 5.76 16.82
C ARG A 6 -15.09 4.61 16.23
N VAL A 7 -15.76 3.48 15.94
CA VAL A 7 -15.12 2.30 15.33
C VAL A 7 -14.53 2.65 13.97
N LEU A 8 -15.29 3.33 13.09
CA LEU A 8 -14.79 3.73 11.77
C LEU A 8 -13.57 4.65 11.86
N LYS A 9 -13.57 5.62 12.79
CA LYS A 9 -12.42 6.50 13.01
C LYS A 9 -11.22 5.74 13.56
N ALA A 10 -11.43 4.82 14.50
CA ALA A 10 -10.36 3.97 15.03
C ALA A 10 -9.76 3.07 13.94
N THR A 11 -10.61 2.47 13.11
CA THR A 11 -10.16 1.68 11.94
C THR A 11 -9.29 2.52 11.01
N MET A 12 -9.73 3.73 10.66
CA MET A 12 -8.94 4.66 9.83
C MET A 12 -7.58 5.00 10.45
N ALA A 13 -7.55 5.28 11.75
CA ALA A 13 -6.32 5.62 12.44
C ALA A 13 -5.34 4.44 12.49
N ILE A 14 -5.82 3.26 12.92
CA ILE A 14 -4.98 2.06 13.05
C ILE A 14 -4.44 1.62 11.70
N THR A 15 -5.33 1.42 10.72
CA THR A 15 -4.91 0.95 9.38
C THR A 15 -4.02 1.97 8.67
N GLY A 16 -4.33 3.26 8.80
CA GLY A 16 -3.51 4.34 8.25
C GLY A 16 -2.11 4.39 8.86
N THR A 17 -1.98 4.21 10.17
CA THR A 17 -0.68 4.16 10.86
C THR A 17 0.12 2.94 10.42
N ILE A 18 -0.49 1.76 10.33
CA ILE A 18 0.18 0.54 9.86
C ILE A 18 0.72 0.74 8.44
N MET A 19 -0.10 1.27 7.53
CA MET A 19 0.31 1.53 6.15
C MET A 19 1.42 2.58 6.07
N ALA A 20 1.35 3.66 6.86
CA ALA A 20 2.37 4.69 6.88
C ALA A 20 3.72 4.15 7.37
N LEU A 21 3.74 3.36 8.44
CA LEU A 21 4.95 2.70 8.93
C LEU A 21 5.53 1.74 7.89
N PHE A 22 4.67 0.97 7.23
CA PHE A 22 5.10 0.09 6.14
C PHE A 22 5.75 0.88 5.01
N VAL A 23 5.16 2.00 4.56
CA VAL A 23 5.71 2.82 3.48
C VAL A 23 7.11 3.33 3.82
N VAL A 24 7.37 3.74 5.08
CA VAL A 24 8.70 4.16 5.53
C VAL A 24 9.71 3.02 5.41
N VAL A 25 9.39 1.84 5.94
CA VAL A 25 10.26 0.66 5.87
C VAL A 25 10.47 0.22 4.42
N HIS A 26 9.42 0.23 3.61
CA HIS A 26 9.45 -0.11 2.19
C HIS A 26 10.35 0.85 1.40
N MET A 27 10.25 2.14 1.69
CA MET A 27 11.12 3.15 1.10
C MET A 27 12.60 2.87 1.43
N VAL A 28 12.92 2.61 2.71
CA VAL A 28 14.29 2.30 3.14
C VAL A 28 14.83 1.06 2.42
N GLY A 29 13.98 0.02 2.27
CA GLY A 29 14.33 -1.17 1.51
C GLY A 29 14.64 -0.88 0.03
N ASN A 30 13.82 -0.05 -0.60
CA ASN A 30 13.99 0.33 -2.00
C ASN A 30 15.21 1.23 -2.24
N LEU A 31 15.64 2.04 -1.26
CA LEU A 31 16.87 2.83 -1.36
C LEU A 31 18.12 1.96 -1.56
N LYS A 32 18.06 0.66 -1.26
CA LYS A 32 19.18 -0.26 -1.56
C LYS A 32 19.48 -0.41 -3.05
N VAL A 33 18.56 -0.03 -3.94
CA VAL A 33 18.83 0.04 -5.38
C VAL A 33 19.98 0.99 -5.71
N LEU A 34 20.14 2.06 -4.92
CA LEU A 34 21.22 3.04 -5.09
C LEU A 34 22.60 2.48 -4.70
N ALA A 35 22.64 1.40 -3.89
CA ALA A 35 23.85 0.69 -3.51
C ALA A 35 24.26 -0.39 -4.55
N GLY A 36 23.53 -0.48 -5.66
CA GLY A 36 23.80 -1.38 -6.77
C GLY A 36 23.02 -2.70 -6.74
N PRO A 37 23.01 -3.41 -7.87
CA PRO A 37 22.22 -4.63 -8.06
C PRO A 37 22.51 -5.72 -7.03
N HIS A 38 23.77 -5.88 -6.66
CA HIS A 38 24.21 -6.89 -5.70
C HIS A 38 23.60 -6.68 -4.31
N ALA A 39 23.63 -5.43 -3.82
CA ALA A 39 23.07 -5.07 -2.52
C ALA A 39 21.53 -5.21 -2.51
N PHE A 40 20.88 -4.82 -3.60
CA PHE A 40 19.43 -4.92 -3.74
C PHE A 40 18.97 -6.39 -3.80
N ASN A 41 19.62 -7.23 -4.62
CA ASN A 41 19.31 -8.64 -4.75
C ASN A 41 19.59 -9.43 -3.46
N GLY A 42 20.70 -9.12 -2.78
CA GLY A 42 21.03 -9.71 -1.48
C GLY A 42 19.96 -9.41 -0.42
N TYR A 43 19.47 -8.17 -0.38
CA TYR A 43 18.39 -7.77 0.50
C TYR A 43 17.06 -8.47 0.16
N ALA A 44 16.74 -8.59 -1.12
CA ALA A 44 15.53 -9.28 -1.57
C ALA A 44 15.57 -10.79 -1.23
N ALA A 45 16.74 -11.43 -1.37
CA ALA A 45 16.95 -12.83 -0.99
C ALA A 45 16.82 -13.01 0.54
N TRP A 46 17.41 -12.10 1.32
CA TRP A 46 17.31 -12.12 2.77
C TRP A 46 15.86 -11.98 3.24
N LEU A 47 15.08 -11.06 2.67
CA LEU A 47 13.67 -10.88 3.02
C LEU A 47 12.83 -12.15 2.85
N ARG A 48 13.16 -12.99 1.86
CA ARG A 48 12.46 -14.26 1.63
C ARG A 48 12.78 -15.33 2.66
N GLN A 49 13.92 -15.21 3.32
CA GLN A 49 14.41 -16.15 4.33
C GLN A 49 14.13 -15.70 5.76
N VAL A 50 13.69 -14.45 5.93
CA VAL A 50 13.35 -13.93 7.27
C VAL A 50 12.28 -14.79 7.90
N ALA A 51 12.51 -15.16 9.17
CA ALA A 51 11.66 -16.04 9.97
C ALA A 51 11.70 -17.54 9.59
N TYR A 52 12.54 -17.96 8.64
CA TYR A 52 12.81 -19.39 8.45
C TYR A 52 13.71 -19.91 9.60
N PRO A 53 13.46 -21.09 10.20
CA PRO A 53 12.46 -22.11 9.83
C PRO A 53 11.09 -21.97 10.55
N LEU A 54 10.85 -20.94 11.36
CA LEU A 54 9.58 -20.73 12.08
C LEU A 54 8.40 -20.55 11.12
N LEU A 55 8.63 -19.87 10.00
CA LEU A 55 7.69 -19.74 8.90
C LEU A 55 8.26 -20.39 7.65
N PRO A 56 7.41 -20.89 6.74
CA PRO A 56 7.87 -21.39 5.45
C PRO A 56 8.57 -20.28 4.66
N HIS A 57 9.36 -20.67 3.68
CA HIS A 57 10.03 -19.75 2.77
C HIS A 57 9.04 -18.73 2.21
N GLU A 58 9.39 -17.44 2.25
CA GLU A 58 8.50 -16.30 1.90
C GLU A 58 7.27 -16.12 2.83
N GLY A 59 7.11 -16.92 3.88
CA GLY A 59 5.93 -16.89 4.73
C GLY A 59 5.67 -15.53 5.37
N LEU A 60 6.73 -14.83 5.83
CA LEU A 60 6.62 -13.48 6.37
C LEU A 60 6.13 -12.50 5.30
N LEU A 61 6.63 -12.58 4.07
CA LEU A 61 6.20 -11.69 2.99
C LEU A 61 4.72 -11.89 2.64
N TRP A 62 4.27 -13.15 2.61
CA TRP A 62 2.86 -13.45 2.37
C TRP A 62 1.96 -12.97 3.51
N ALA A 63 2.38 -13.16 4.76
CA ALA A 63 1.65 -12.64 5.92
C ALA A 63 1.52 -11.12 5.85
N MET A 64 2.60 -10.41 5.51
CA MET A 64 2.58 -8.95 5.33
C MET A 64 1.69 -8.51 4.16
N ARG A 65 1.73 -9.21 3.03
CA ARG A 65 0.84 -8.91 1.88
C ARG A 65 -0.64 -9.01 2.26
N LEU A 66 -1.02 -10.09 2.95
CA LEU A 66 -2.39 -10.29 3.40
C LEU A 66 -2.81 -9.24 4.44
N ALA A 67 -1.96 -8.96 5.43
CA ALA A 67 -2.24 -7.96 6.45
C ALA A 67 -2.38 -6.56 5.86
N LEU A 68 -1.48 -6.15 4.98
CA LEU A 68 -1.54 -4.84 4.32
C LEU A 68 -2.73 -4.75 3.36
N GLY A 69 -3.04 -5.81 2.61
CA GLY A 69 -4.23 -5.87 1.77
C GLY A 69 -5.51 -5.69 2.58
N ALA A 70 -5.62 -6.39 3.71
CA ALA A 70 -6.74 -6.20 4.64
C ALA A 70 -6.81 -4.78 5.21
N CYS A 71 -5.66 -4.18 5.56
CA CYS A 71 -5.60 -2.78 6.00
C CYS A 71 -6.08 -1.81 4.92
N VAL A 72 -5.67 -1.97 3.67
CA VAL A 72 -6.11 -1.14 2.54
C VAL A 72 -7.63 -1.23 2.38
N VAL A 73 -8.17 -2.44 2.33
CA VAL A 73 -9.62 -2.67 2.16
C VAL A 73 -10.40 -2.05 3.33
N ALA A 74 -9.98 -2.32 4.56
CA ALA A 74 -10.64 -1.78 5.76
C ALA A 74 -10.56 -0.25 5.82
N HIS A 75 -9.41 0.34 5.48
CA HIS A 75 -9.20 1.79 5.42
C HIS A 75 -10.13 2.43 4.40
N MET A 76 -10.16 1.92 3.18
CA MET A 76 -11.03 2.43 2.11
C MET A 76 -12.51 2.31 2.49
N ALA A 77 -12.94 1.16 3.00
CA ALA A 77 -14.32 0.94 3.42
C ALA A 77 -14.75 1.91 4.53
N ALA A 78 -13.90 2.07 5.56
CA ALA A 78 -14.15 3.03 6.64
C ALA A 78 -14.18 4.48 6.14
N GLY A 79 -13.26 4.85 5.25
CA GLY A 79 -13.21 6.18 4.62
C GLY A 79 -14.47 6.50 3.82
N ILE A 80 -14.91 5.56 2.97
CA ILE A 80 -16.14 5.70 2.17
C ILE A 80 -17.36 5.80 3.10
N ALA A 81 -17.43 4.97 4.14
CA ALA A 81 -18.54 5.01 5.10
C ALA A 81 -18.62 6.36 5.83
N LEU A 82 -17.48 6.89 6.30
CA LEU A 82 -17.41 8.21 6.94
C LEU A 82 -17.75 9.33 5.97
N TRP A 83 -17.28 9.26 4.74
CA TRP A 83 -17.60 10.24 3.71
C TRP A 83 -19.11 10.27 3.38
N ARG A 84 -19.73 9.08 3.20
CA ARG A 84 -21.17 8.95 2.98
C ARG A 84 -21.97 9.57 4.12
N ARG A 85 -21.62 9.24 5.38
CA ARG A 85 -22.25 9.81 6.57
C ARG A 85 -22.09 11.32 6.64
N ALA A 86 -20.91 11.83 6.34
CA ALA A 86 -20.66 13.27 6.32
C ALA A 86 -21.45 13.99 5.22
N ARG A 87 -21.71 13.33 4.09
CA ARG A 87 -22.60 13.89 3.05
C ARG A 87 -24.06 13.89 3.49
N SER A 88 -24.55 12.78 4.02
CA SER A 88 -25.93 12.65 4.51
C SER A 88 -26.24 13.65 5.64
N ALA A 89 -25.32 13.79 6.60
CA ALA A 89 -25.50 14.71 7.73
C ALA A 89 -25.53 16.20 7.34
N ARG A 90 -25.05 16.56 6.14
CA ARG A 90 -25.04 17.96 5.67
C ARG A 90 -26.39 18.45 5.16
N GLY A 91 -27.27 17.55 4.73
CA GLY A 91 -28.62 17.89 4.23
C GLY A 91 -28.65 19.03 3.20
N ALA A 92 -29.83 19.56 2.95
CA ALA A 92 -30.05 20.73 2.07
C ALA A 92 -29.56 22.06 2.70
N PHE A 93 -29.47 22.13 4.05
CA PHE A 93 -29.10 23.35 4.77
C PHE A 93 -27.57 23.43 4.93
N ARG A 94 -26.93 24.16 4.04
CA ARG A 94 -25.51 24.48 4.16
C ARG A 94 -25.30 25.57 5.20
N ARG A 95 -24.76 25.24 6.38
CA ARG A 95 -24.37 26.27 7.36
C ARG A 95 -23.29 27.15 6.74
N ARG A 96 -23.62 28.42 6.47
CA ARG A 96 -22.71 29.41 5.87
C ARG A 96 -21.58 29.85 6.80
N ALA A 97 -21.67 29.57 8.10
CA ALA A 97 -20.74 30.06 9.13
C ALA A 97 -19.63 29.09 9.56
N LEU A 98 -19.41 27.98 8.85
CA LEU A 98 -18.27 27.12 9.14
C LEU A 98 -17.00 27.65 8.48
N PRO A 99 -15.86 27.69 9.21
CA PRO A 99 -14.60 28.13 8.63
C PRO A 99 -14.28 27.34 7.36
N ALA A 100 -13.65 28.03 6.40
CA ALA A 100 -13.28 27.44 5.12
C ALA A 100 -12.49 26.14 5.36
N ARG A 101 -12.90 25.06 4.70
CA ARG A 101 -12.15 23.80 4.76
C ARG A 101 -10.73 24.05 4.31
N THR A 102 -9.76 23.52 5.06
CA THR A 102 -8.36 23.51 4.64
C THR A 102 -8.20 22.81 3.29
N ILE A 103 -7.19 23.19 2.52
CA ILE A 103 -6.86 22.56 1.24
C ILE A 103 -6.73 21.04 1.42
N GLY A 104 -6.08 20.57 2.49
CA GLY A 104 -5.97 19.15 2.82
C GLY A 104 -7.33 18.46 2.97
N ALA A 105 -8.30 19.08 3.67
CA ALA A 105 -9.62 18.49 3.83
C ALA A 105 -10.44 18.45 2.53
N ARG A 106 -10.14 19.32 1.56
CA ARG A 106 -10.77 19.31 0.24
C ARG A 106 -10.18 18.26 -0.69
N SER A 107 -8.86 18.05 -0.60
CA SER A 107 -8.13 17.12 -1.48
C SER A 107 -8.13 15.67 -0.99
N MET A 108 -8.51 15.39 0.27
CA MET A 108 -8.45 14.04 0.85
C MET A 108 -9.08 12.94 -0.01
N LEU A 109 -10.26 13.19 -0.61
CA LEU A 109 -10.90 12.18 -1.44
C LEU A 109 -10.13 11.96 -2.75
N ALA A 110 -9.73 13.05 -3.40
CA ALA A 110 -8.99 12.98 -4.67
C ALA A 110 -7.63 12.31 -4.49
N THR A 111 -6.87 12.69 -3.44
CA THR A 111 -5.58 12.08 -3.12
C THR A 111 -5.73 10.62 -2.70
N GLY A 112 -6.78 10.27 -1.95
CA GLY A 112 -7.08 8.89 -1.57
C GLY A 112 -7.38 8.01 -2.79
N VAL A 113 -8.15 8.50 -3.75
CA VAL A 113 -8.41 7.79 -5.01
C VAL A 113 -7.13 7.62 -5.83
N LEU A 114 -6.34 8.69 -5.97
CA LEU A 114 -5.07 8.66 -6.69
C LEU A 114 -4.10 7.63 -6.10
N ILE A 115 -3.93 7.62 -4.77
CA ILE A 115 -3.10 6.65 -4.07
C ILE A 115 -3.66 5.24 -4.26
N GLY A 116 -4.98 5.05 -4.18
CA GLY A 116 -5.62 3.76 -4.40
C GLY A 116 -5.34 3.20 -5.81
N VAL A 117 -5.44 4.03 -6.83
CA VAL A 117 -5.11 3.66 -8.22
C VAL A 117 -3.63 3.33 -8.36
N PHE A 118 -2.75 4.15 -7.76
CA PHE A 118 -1.32 3.89 -7.75
C PHE A 118 -0.99 2.53 -7.11
N VAL A 119 -1.55 2.24 -5.92
CA VAL A 119 -1.34 0.96 -5.22
C VAL A 119 -1.82 -0.21 -6.07
N LEU A 120 -2.97 -0.08 -6.74
CA LEU A 120 -3.49 -1.12 -7.63
C LEU A 120 -2.53 -1.39 -8.79
N ILE A 121 -2.09 -0.35 -9.50
CA ILE A 121 -1.14 -0.48 -10.61
C ILE A 121 0.19 -1.07 -10.11
N HIS A 122 0.71 -0.57 -8.98
CA HIS A 122 1.94 -1.04 -8.36
C HIS A 122 1.89 -2.55 -8.04
N LEU A 123 0.77 -3.02 -7.49
CA LEU A 123 0.60 -4.46 -7.19
C LEU A 123 0.45 -5.29 -8.46
N LEU A 124 -0.29 -4.81 -9.45
CA LEU A 124 -0.49 -5.52 -10.70
C LEU A 124 0.81 -5.61 -11.51
N ASP A 125 1.62 -4.57 -11.50
CA ASP A 125 2.87 -4.52 -12.25
C ASP A 125 4.00 -5.29 -11.55
N LEU A 126 4.29 -4.94 -10.30
CA LEU A 126 5.46 -5.49 -9.59
C LEU A 126 5.19 -6.83 -8.88
N THR A 127 3.95 -7.17 -8.56
CA THR A 127 3.63 -8.43 -7.89
C THR A 127 3.11 -9.48 -8.87
N ILE A 128 2.31 -9.09 -9.84
CA ILE A 128 1.69 -9.99 -10.81
C ILE A 128 2.41 -9.96 -12.16
N GLY A 129 3.08 -8.82 -12.49
CA GLY A 129 3.83 -8.64 -13.72
C GLY A 129 2.98 -8.63 -14.99
N ARG A 130 1.77 -8.08 -14.93
CA ARG A 130 0.82 -8.21 -16.05
C ARG A 130 0.45 -6.91 -16.75
N LEU A 131 0.92 -5.74 -16.33
CA LEU A 131 0.47 -4.48 -16.91
C LEU A 131 1.50 -3.80 -17.81
N ILE A 132 2.71 -3.57 -17.32
CA ILE A 132 3.68 -2.72 -18.03
C ILE A 132 4.79 -3.55 -18.71
N ALA A 133 5.21 -4.65 -18.12
CA ALA A 133 6.29 -5.48 -18.61
C ALA A 133 5.91 -6.98 -18.67
N PRO A 134 4.89 -7.39 -19.43
CA PRO A 134 4.41 -8.76 -19.41
C PRO A 134 5.43 -9.78 -19.96
N GLU A 135 6.34 -9.37 -20.86
CA GLU A 135 7.32 -10.25 -21.49
C GLU A 135 8.67 -10.28 -20.75
N SER A 136 9.00 -9.22 -20.00
CA SER A 136 10.24 -9.10 -19.23
C SER A 136 10.05 -9.42 -17.75
N PHE A 137 8.82 -9.66 -17.30
CA PHE A 137 8.56 -10.00 -15.91
C PHE A 137 9.09 -11.37 -15.57
N GLN A 138 10.17 -11.38 -14.83
CA GLN A 138 10.64 -12.59 -14.17
C GLN A 138 10.04 -12.63 -12.76
N ALA A 139 9.20 -13.64 -12.50
CA ALA A 139 8.70 -13.88 -11.16
C ALA A 139 9.89 -13.86 -10.19
N PRO A 140 9.76 -13.24 -9.00
CA PRO A 140 10.88 -13.04 -8.09
C PRO A 140 11.35 -14.36 -7.44
N THR A 141 11.84 -15.27 -8.26
CA THR A 141 12.28 -16.58 -7.83
C THR A 141 13.70 -16.60 -7.32
N CYS A 142 14.59 -15.75 -7.80
CA CYS A 142 15.95 -15.65 -7.25
C CYS A 142 16.70 -14.34 -7.54
N LEU A 143 16.48 -13.66 -8.65
CA LEU A 143 17.31 -12.52 -9.04
C LEU A 143 16.44 -11.44 -9.72
N LEU A 144 16.14 -10.37 -8.98
CA LEU A 144 15.38 -9.23 -9.51
C LEU A 144 16.18 -8.40 -10.53
N TYR A 145 17.46 -8.66 -10.68
CA TYR A 145 18.38 -8.04 -11.64
C TYR A 145 19.37 -9.05 -12.14
N THR A 146 18.96 -9.96 -12.99
CA THR A 146 19.90 -10.48 -13.99
C THR A 146 19.69 -9.63 -15.24
N SER A 147 20.51 -8.62 -15.41
CA SER A 147 20.86 -8.19 -16.75
C SER A 147 21.35 -9.43 -17.47
N PRO A 148 20.81 -9.80 -18.65
CA PRO A 148 21.47 -10.79 -19.47
C PRO A 148 22.90 -10.29 -19.66
N SER A 149 23.88 -11.06 -19.21
CA SER A 149 25.26 -10.84 -19.60
C SER A 149 25.28 -10.74 -21.13
N PRO A 150 25.90 -9.71 -21.72
CA PRO A 150 26.16 -9.77 -23.14
C PRO A 150 26.89 -11.09 -23.36
N ARG A 151 26.30 -11.98 -24.11
CA ARG A 151 27.05 -13.17 -24.54
C ARG A 151 28.09 -12.68 -25.51
N ASP A 152 29.31 -12.90 -25.12
CA ASP A 152 30.47 -12.83 -26.02
C ASP A 152 30.21 -13.70 -27.24
#